data_d0912da03638b7d7f8d1845108761679
#
_entry.id   d0912da03638b7d7f8d1845108761679
#
_cell.length_a   1.000
_cell.length_b   1.000
_cell.length_c   1.000
_cell.angle_alpha   90.00
_cell.angle_beta   90.00
_cell.angle_gamma   90.00
#
_symmetry.space_group_name_H-M   'P 1'
#
loop_
_entity.id
_entity.type
_entity.pdbx_description
1 polymer ?
#
loop_
_entity_poly.entity_id
_entity_poly.type
_entity_poly.pdbx_seq_one_letter_code
_entity_poly.pdbx_strand_id
1 'polypeptide(L)'
;MNSVSNKKMLVVICGGISAYKSLELIRGLKKKQVEIKTIITKSAKEFVTPLSITSLSQGKVYEDLFSSESESEMDHISLSRWADLIIVVPATANTISKLSNGLTDDLASTVLLASNKKIFIVPAMNVRMWDHPSNKKNIIKLREYGYSIIGPEIGDMACGEYGEGKMTEPSDILLHIENYLSSLQKNKKYKALVTAGPTREYLDPVRYLTNKSSGKQGYEIAKSFRDNGFETTLI
;
A
#
# COMPACT_ATOMS: atom_id res chain seq x y z
N MET A 1 5.00 -16.86 -1.63
CA MET A 1 4.47 -16.16 -0.44
C MET A 1 3.71 -14.94 -0.91
N ASN A 2 2.52 -14.70 -0.36
CA ASN A 2 1.67 -13.57 -0.77
C ASN A 2 2.34 -12.26 -0.30
N SER A 3 2.76 -11.40 -1.21
CA SER A 3 3.50 -10.15 -0.89
C SER A 3 2.74 -9.17 0.01
N VAL A 4 1.44 -9.38 0.13
CA VAL A 4 0.49 -8.51 0.87
C VAL A 4 0.19 -9.03 2.28
N SER A 5 0.45 -10.32 2.55
CA SER A 5 0.15 -10.94 3.84
C SER A 5 0.90 -10.26 5.00
N ASN A 6 0.20 -10.06 6.12
CA ASN A 6 0.70 -9.41 7.34
C ASN A 6 1.12 -7.94 7.16
N LYS A 7 0.65 -7.26 6.10
CA LYS A 7 0.83 -5.83 5.92
C LYS A 7 -0.23 -5.04 6.67
N LYS A 8 0.13 -3.83 7.09
CA LYS A 8 -0.75 -2.86 7.72
C LYS A 8 -1.20 -1.83 6.70
N MET A 9 -2.50 -1.73 6.48
CA MET A 9 -3.06 -0.82 5.49
C MET A 9 -4.07 0.13 6.10
N LEU A 10 -3.87 1.42 5.84
CA LEU A 10 -4.84 2.44 6.17
C LEU A 10 -5.71 2.73 4.95
N VAL A 11 -7.01 2.48 5.08
CA VAL A 11 -8.01 2.74 4.05
C VAL A 11 -8.74 4.03 4.38
N VAL A 12 -8.69 5.02 3.50
CA VAL A 12 -9.40 6.29 3.64
C VAL A 12 -10.58 6.27 2.68
N ILE A 13 -11.80 6.38 3.22
CA ILE A 13 -13.04 6.35 2.42
C ILE A 13 -13.62 7.75 2.37
N CYS A 14 -13.75 8.29 1.14
CA CYS A 14 -14.36 9.59 0.89
C CYS A 14 -15.81 9.45 0.39
N GLY A 15 -16.59 10.54 0.49
CA GLY A 15 -18.01 10.55 0.15
C GLY A 15 -18.27 10.49 -1.35
N GLY A 16 -18.99 9.46 -1.78
CA GLY A 16 -19.44 9.25 -3.14
C GLY A 16 -20.13 7.91 -3.27
N ILE A 17 -20.99 7.77 -4.29
CA ILE A 17 -21.77 6.53 -4.48
C ILE A 17 -20.86 5.29 -4.54
N SER A 18 -19.67 5.39 -5.13
CA SER A 18 -18.71 4.28 -5.24
C SER A 18 -18.08 3.85 -3.90
N ALA A 19 -18.37 4.53 -2.78
CA ALA A 19 -17.88 4.15 -1.46
C ALA A 19 -18.27 2.72 -1.06
N TYR A 20 -19.40 2.20 -1.55
CA TYR A 20 -19.79 0.81 -1.29
C TYR A 20 -18.76 -0.21 -1.82
N LYS A 21 -18.06 0.10 -2.92
CA LYS A 21 -17.00 -0.75 -3.46
C LYS A 21 -15.79 -0.86 -2.54
N SER A 22 -15.59 0.13 -1.67
CA SER A 22 -14.52 0.07 -0.65
C SER A 22 -14.74 -1.08 0.33
N LEU A 23 -15.99 -1.48 0.58
CA LEU A 23 -16.32 -2.63 1.42
C LEU A 23 -15.84 -3.95 0.77
N GLU A 24 -15.98 -4.07 -0.55
CA GLU A 24 -15.47 -5.22 -1.31
C GLU A 24 -13.94 -5.27 -1.30
N LEU A 25 -13.30 -4.11 -1.47
CA LEU A 25 -11.84 -4.00 -1.36
C LEU A 25 -11.35 -4.44 0.02
N ILE A 26 -11.97 -3.93 1.10
CA ILE A 26 -11.67 -4.31 2.49
C ILE A 26 -11.81 -5.83 2.66
N ARG A 27 -12.89 -6.42 2.17
CA ARG A 27 -13.10 -7.87 2.22
C ARG A 27 -12.02 -8.65 1.47
N GLY A 28 -11.60 -8.15 0.30
CA GLY A 28 -10.50 -8.72 -0.48
C GLY A 28 -9.16 -8.67 0.24
N LEU A 29 -8.83 -7.53 0.86
CA LEU A 29 -7.63 -7.34 1.66
C LEU A 29 -7.61 -8.24 2.90
N LYS A 30 -8.74 -8.40 3.60
CA LYS A 30 -8.85 -9.31 4.76
C LYS A 30 -8.62 -10.77 4.38
N LYS A 31 -9.14 -11.23 3.23
CA LYS A 31 -8.86 -12.58 2.71
C LYS A 31 -7.37 -12.83 2.49
N LYS A 32 -6.58 -11.77 2.28
CA LYS A 32 -5.13 -11.81 2.12
C LYS A 32 -4.36 -11.56 3.42
N GLN A 33 -5.06 -11.59 4.57
CA GLN A 33 -4.48 -11.42 5.91
C GLN A 33 -3.84 -10.04 6.14
N VAL A 34 -4.39 -8.99 5.54
CA VAL A 34 -3.99 -7.61 5.78
C VAL A 34 -4.64 -7.10 7.07
N GLU A 35 -3.85 -6.43 7.91
CA GLU A 35 -4.37 -5.68 9.04
C GLU A 35 -4.86 -4.31 8.55
N ILE A 36 -6.12 -3.96 8.83
CA ILE A 36 -6.77 -2.78 8.26
C ILE A 36 -7.22 -1.86 9.38
N LYS A 37 -6.88 -0.58 9.25
CA LYS A 37 -7.56 0.53 9.92
C LYS A 37 -8.21 1.39 8.86
N THR A 38 -9.32 2.05 9.22
CA THR A 38 -10.07 2.85 8.26
C THR A 38 -10.32 4.24 8.80
N ILE A 39 -10.14 5.24 7.94
CA ILE A 39 -10.64 6.60 8.17
C ILE A 39 -11.84 6.79 7.25
N ILE A 40 -12.95 7.25 7.81
CA ILE A 40 -14.15 7.60 7.05
C ILE A 40 -14.40 9.11 7.15
N THR A 41 -14.53 9.78 6.00
CA THR A 41 -14.87 11.21 6.00
C THR A 41 -16.33 11.42 6.35
N LYS A 42 -16.67 12.63 6.83
CA LYS A 42 -18.06 12.99 7.17
C LYS A 42 -19.04 12.69 6.03
N SER A 43 -18.68 13.05 4.80
CA SER A 43 -19.53 12.79 3.61
C SER A 43 -19.61 11.31 3.24
N ALA A 44 -18.63 10.49 3.63
CA ALA A 44 -18.66 9.06 3.31
C ALA A 44 -19.68 8.30 4.17
N LYS A 45 -20.01 8.82 5.35
CA LYS A 45 -21.04 8.24 6.24
C LYS A 45 -22.43 8.20 5.62
N GLU A 46 -22.71 9.05 4.64
CA GLU A 46 -23.97 9.07 3.90
C GLU A 46 -24.10 7.86 2.92
N PHE A 47 -22.99 7.18 2.60
CA PHE A 47 -22.95 6.07 1.65
C PHE A 47 -22.59 4.73 2.29
N VAL A 48 -21.78 4.73 3.33
CA VAL A 48 -21.37 3.53 4.08
C VAL A 48 -21.30 3.86 5.57
N THR A 49 -21.59 2.87 6.42
CA THR A 49 -21.60 3.10 7.86
C THR A 49 -20.30 2.61 8.51
N PRO A 50 -19.87 3.23 9.64
CA PRO A 50 -18.76 2.69 10.43
C PRO A 50 -18.97 1.23 10.83
N LEU A 51 -20.22 0.83 11.13
CA LEU A 51 -20.58 -0.52 11.49
C LEU A 51 -20.29 -1.51 10.35
N SER A 52 -20.68 -1.19 9.10
CA SER A 52 -20.42 -2.06 7.95
C SER A 52 -18.92 -2.23 7.70
N ILE A 53 -18.15 -1.15 7.88
CA ILE A 53 -16.69 -1.16 7.71
C ILE A 53 -16.04 -2.00 8.80
N THR A 54 -16.38 -1.78 10.07
CA THR A 54 -15.84 -2.55 11.21
C THR A 54 -16.15 -4.03 11.11
N SER A 55 -17.37 -4.38 10.71
CA SER A 55 -17.79 -5.79 10.53
C SER A 55 -16.94 -6.53 9.49
N LEU A 56 -16.52 -5.85 8.43
CA LEU A 56 -15.71 -6.44 7.35
C LEU A 56 -14.20 -6.38 7.63
N SER A 57 -13.73 -5.25 8.16
CA SER A 57 -12.31 -5.03 8.41
C SER A 57 -11.82 -5.69 9.69
N GLN A 58 -12.71 -5.88 10.68
CA GLN A 58 -12.38 -6.26 12.06
C GLN A 58 -11.32 -5.30 12.66
N GLY A 59 -11.28 -4.07 12.18
CA GLY A 59 -10.35 -3.03 12.58
C GLY A 59 -11.07 -1.78 13.05
N LYS A 60 -10.31 -0.89 13.70
CA LYS A 60 -10.85 0.38 14.19
C LYS A 60 -11.17 1.32 13.03
N VAL A 61 -12.31 2.00 13.12
CA VAL A 61 -12.73 3.07 12.21
C VAL A 61 -12.57 4.40 12.93
N TYR A 62 -11.96 5.36 12.25
CA TYR A 62 -11.68 6.71 12.75
C TYR A 62 -12.50 7.71 11.94
N GLU A 63 -13.10 8.66 12.61
CA GLU A 63 -14.07 9.57 12.00
C GLU A 63 -13.62 11.03 12.06
N ASP A 64 -13.19 11.48 13.22
CA ASP A 64 -12.88 12.87 13.52
C ASP A 64 -11.48 13.05 14.11
N LEU A 65 -10.90 14.24 13.91
CA LEU A 65 -9.60 14.64 14.49
C LEU A 65 -9.64 14.67 16.02
N PHE A 66 -10.78 15.05 16.58
CA PHE A 66 -10.99 15.24 18.02
C PHE A 66 -12.20 14.40 18.44
N SER A 67 -12.00 13.10 18.66
CA SER A 67 -13.03 12.26 19.27
C SER A 67 -12.78 12.16 20.76
N SER A 68 -13.86 12.25 21.56
CA SER A 68 -13.82 12.11 23.02
C SER A 68 -13.31 10.75 23.52
N GLU A 69 -13.18 9.76 22.63
CA GLU A 69 -12.64 8.43 22.90
C GLU A 69 -11.15 8.30 22.58
N SER A 70 -10.52 9.30 21.95
CA SER A 70 -9.09 9.33 21.68
C SER A 70 -8.37 10.08 22.79
N GLU A 71 -7.79 9.37 23.74
CA GLU A 71 -7.01 9.92 24.85
C GLU A 71 -5.68 10.57 24.43
N SER A 72 -5.38 10.70 23.14
CA SER A 72 -4.15 11.35 22.70
C SER A 72 -4.34 12.27 21.51
N GLU A 73 -3.93 13.51 21.67
CA GLU A 73 -3.82 14.55 20.63
C GLU A 73 -2.97 14.15 19.39
N MET A 74 -2.41 12.94 19.37
CA MET A 74 -1.47 12.46 18.34
C MET A 74 -1.98 11.30 17.49
N ASP A 75 -3.29 11.04 17.45
CA ASP A 75 -3.84 9.92 16.67
C ASP A 75 -3.50 10.01 15.17
N HIS A 76 -3.48 11.21 14.59
CA HIS A 76 -3.11 11.40 13.19
C HIS A 76 -1.63 11.03 12.91
N ILE A 77 -0.72 11.33 13.84
CA ILE A 77 0.69 10.93 13.71
C ILE A 77 0.82 9.41 13.87
N SER A 78 0.14 8.83 14.86
CA SER A 78 0.19 7.38 15.11
C SER A 78 -0.36 6.60 13.91
N LEU A 79 -1.48 7.04 13.32
CA LEU A 79 -2.07 6.44 12.13
C LEU A 79 -1.19 6.55 10.89
N SER A 80 -0.60 7.74 10.67
CA SER A 80 0.30 7.95 9.54
C SER A 80 1.56 7.08 9.59
N ARG A 81 2.03 6.72 10.79
CA ARG A 81 3.20 5.86 10.99
C ARG A 81 2.86 4.37 11.06
N TRP A 82 1.67 4.04 11.55
CA TRP A 82 1.23 2.65 11.73
C TRP A 82 1.15 1.88 10.41
N ALA A 83 0.67 2.51 9.36
CA ALA A 83 0.47 1.86 8.07
C ALA A 83 1.79 1.56 7.33
N ASP A 84 1.85 0.44 6.63
CA ASP A 84 2.87 0.18 5.61
C ASP A 84 2.50 0.85 4.28
N LEU A 85 1.20 0.98 4.03
CA LEU A 85 0.61 1.54 2.81
C LEU A 85 -0.70 2.24 3.14
N ILE A 86 -1.00 3.32 2.44
CA ILE A 86 -2.26 4.04 2.56
C ILE A 86 -2.99 4.03 1.22
N ILE A 87 -4.30 3.86 1.25
CA ILE A 87 -5.15 3.95 0.05
C ILE A 87 -6.36 4.83 0.31
N VAL A 88 -6.60 5.79 -0.59
CA VAL A 88 -7.79 6.65 -0.59
C VAL A 88 -8.75 6.12 -1.65
N VAL A 89 -9.85 5.54 -1.21
CA VAL A 89 -10.79 4.82 -2.09
C VAL A 89 -12.25 4.89 -1.56
N PRO A 90 -13.15 5.54 -2.30
CA PRO A 90 -12.89 6.41 -3.44
C PRO A 90 -12.22 7.72 -3.00
N ALA A 91 -11.47 8.34 -3.92
CA ALA A 91 -10.96 9.69 -3.75
C ALA A 91 -11.83 10.67 -4.55
N THR A 92 -12.46 11.62 -3.85
CA THR A 92 -13.27 12.66 -4.48
C THR A 92 -12.41 13.82 -4.99
N ALA A 93 -12.95 14.64 -5.89
CA ALA A 93 -12.30 15.87 -6.34
C ALA A 93 -11.94 16.81 -5.16
N ASN A 94 -12.78 16.86 -4.11
CA ASN A 94 -12.50 17.62 -2.89
C ASN A 94 -11.23 17.11 -2.20
N THR A 95 -11.13 15.81 -1.94
CA THR A 95 -9.95 15.21 -1.28
C THR A 95 -8.69 15.39 -2.13
N ILE A 96 -8.78 15.19 -3.44
CA ILE A 96 -7.69 15.43 -4.38
C ILE A 96 -7.24 16.89 -4.34
N SER A 97 -8.19 17.84 -4.31
CA SER A 97 -7.89 19.27 -4.20
C SER A 97 -7.21 19.62 -2.87
N LYS A 98 -7.72 19.10 -1.75
CA LYS A 98 -7.12 19.32 -0.43
C LYS A 98 -5.68 18.85 -0.40
N LEU A 99 -5.42 17.61 -0.82
CA LEU A 99 -4.08 17.03 -0.81
C LEU A 99 -3.10 17.77 -1.73
N SER A 100 -3.54 18.17 -2.92
CA SER A 100 -2.70 18.90 -3.86
C SER A 100 -2.33 20.31 -3.38
N ASN A 101 -3.12 20.89 -2.47
CA ASN A 101 -2.90 22.23 -1.92
C ASN A 101 -2.47 22.24 -0.44
N GLY A 102 -2.27 21.07 0.16
CA GLY A 102 -1.80 20.95 1.55
C GLY A 102 -2.83 21.38 2.60
N LEU A 103 -4.12 21.24 2.32
CA LEU A 103 -5.18 21.55 3.27
C LEU A 103 -5.40 20.38 4.24
N THR A 104 -5.48 20.69 5.54
CA THR A 104 -5.58 19.71 6.64
C THR A 104 -6.70 20.09 7.59
N ASP A 105 -7.92 20.17 7.08
CA ASP A 105 -9.12 20.59 7.81
C ASP A 105 -9.97 19.41 8.33
N ASP A 106 -9.51 18.17 8.06
CA ASP A 106 -10.12 16.93 8.54
C ASP A 106 -9.05 15.88 8.87
N LEU A 107 -9.46 14.80 9.56
CA LEU A 107 -8.55 13.71 9.95
C LEU A 107 -7.89 13.06 8.72
N ALA A 108 -8.65 12.84 7.66
CA ALA A 108 -8.14 12.18 6.45
C ALA A 108 -7.00 12.99 5.82
N SER A 109 -7.25 14.27 5.53
CA SER A 109 -6.24 15.15 4.93
C SER A 109 -5.02 15.35 5.83
N THR A 110 -5.22 15.45 7.15
CA THR A 110 -4.13 15.59 8.13
C THR A 110 -3.23 14.36 8.16
N VAL A 111 -3.81 13.16 8.25
CA VAL A 111 -3.04 11.90 8.26
C VAL A 111 -2.29 11.69 6.94
N LEU A 112 -2.94 11.97 5.81
CA LEU A 112 -2.34 11.82 4.49
C LEU A 112 -1.14 12.76 4.28
N LEU A 113 -1.25 14.01 4.74
CA LEU A 113 -0.15 14.98 4.64
C LEU A 113 0.98 14.68 5.62
N ALA A 114 0.67 14.15 6.82
CA ALA A 114 1.66 13.78 7.84
C ALA A 114 2.40 12.46 7.52
N SER A 115 2.00 11.74 6.47
CA SER A 115 2.54 10.42 6.16
C SER A 115 3.72 10.48 5.20
N ASN A 116 4.73 9.65 5.47
CA ASN A 116 5.84 9.34 4.56
C ASN A 116 5.68 8.00 3.84
N LYS A 117 4.51 7.39 3.93
CA LYS A 117 4.21 6.09 3.32
C LYS A 117 3.77 6.26 1.88
N LYS A 118 3.82 5.16 1.12
CA LYS A 118 3.22 5.15 -0.21
C LYS A 118 1.72 5.30 -0.11
N ILE A 119 1.18 6.25 -0.85
CA ILE A 119 -0.25 6.55 -0.89
C ILE A 119 -0.77 6.28 -2.30
N PHE A 120 -1.79 5.45 -2.38
CA PHE A 120 -2.58 5.23 -3.59
C PHE A 120 -3.86 6.07 -3.53
N ILE A 121 -4.15 6.73 -4.62
CA ILE A 121 -5.36 7.53 -4.81
C ILE A 121 -6.20 6.85 -5.89
N VAL A 122 -7.43 6.49 -5.56
CA VAL A 122 -8.39 5.88 -6.49
C VAL A 122 -9.51 6.88 -6.77
N PRO A 123 -9.41 7.67 -7.85
CA PRO A 123 -10.39 8.70 -8.15
C PRO A 123 -11.76 8.10 -8.50
N ALA A 124 -12.82 8.79 -8.07
CA ALA A 124 -14.18 8.52 -8.50
C ALA A 124 -14.98 9.81 -8.46
N MET A 125 -15.47 10.24 -9.63
CA MET A 125 -16.24 11.47 -9.77
C MET A 125 -16.94 11.51 -11.13
N ASN A 126 -17.86 12.45 -11.31
CA ASN A 126 -18.48 12.74 -12.59
C ASN A 126 -17.44 13.11 -13.66
N VAL A 127 -17.72 12.80 -14.95
CA VAL A 127 -16.85 13.07 -16.11
C VAL A 127 -16.42 14.53 -16.18
N ARG A 128 -17.35 15.45 -16.00
CA ARG A 128 -17.07 16.89 -16.09
C ARG A 128 -16.15 17.36 -14.94
N MET A 129 -16.32 16.77 -13.75
CA MET A 129 -15.41 17.02 -12.62
C MET A 129 -14.01 16.46 -12.90
N TRP A 130 -13.95 15.25 -13.50
CA TRP A 130 -12.68 14.64 -13.86
C TRP A 130 -11.95 15.47 -14.91
N ASP A 131 -12.64 15.92 -15.94
CA ASP A 131 -12.07 16.72 -17.05
C ASP A 131 -11.84 18.19 -16.71
N HIS A 132 -12.33 18.64 -15.56
CA HIS A 132 -12.14 20.03 -15.17
C HIS A 132 -10.65 20.39 -15.06
N PRO A 133 -10.20 21.51 -15.67
CA PRO A 133 -8.79 21.90 -15.70
C PRO A 133 -8.14 21.95 -14.31
N SER A 134 -8.86 22.36 -13.29
CA SER A 134 -8.40 22.39 -11.90
C SER A 134 -8.08 20.99 -11.39
N ASN A 135 -8.97 20.01 -11.66
CA ASN A 135 -8.76 18.63 -11.22
C ASN A 135 -7.59 17.99 -11.97
N LYS A 136 -7.45 18.20 -13.28
CA LYS A 136 -6.30 17.70 -14.05
C LYS A 136 -4.98 18.25 -13.52
N LYS A 137 -4.92 19.55 -13.18
CA LYS A 137 -3.74 20.16 -12.51
C LYS A 137 -3.45 19.51 -11.16
N ASN A 138 -4.48 19.28 -10.35
CA ASN A 138 -4.34 18.65 -9.04
C ASN A 138 -3.78 17.22 -9.16
N ILE A 139 -4.25 16.42 -10.12
CA ILE A 139 -3.74 15.08 -10.39
C ILE A 139 -2.26 15.09 -10.80
N ILE A 140 -1.86 16.01 -11.68
CA ILE A 140 -0.46 16.16 -12.08
C ILE A 140 0.40 16.46 -10.85
N LYS A 141 -0.01 17.44 -10.04
CA LYS A 141 0.69 17.86 -8.83
C LYS A 141 0.81 16.71 -7.80
N LEU A 142 -0.24 15.91 -7.62
CA LEU A 142 -0.17 14.74 -6.75
C LEU A 142 0.83 13.69 -7.25
N ARG A 143 0.92 13.47 -8.58
CA ARG A 143 1.92 12.58 -9.16
C ARG A 143 3.35 13.09 -8.91
N GLU A 144 3.58 14.39 -9.03
CA GLU A 144 4.86 15.05 -8.71
C GLU A 144 5.23 14.88 -7.24
N TYR A 145 4.25 14.89 -6.34
CA TYR A 145 4.44 14.63 -4.91
C TYR A 145 4.66 13.13 -4.58
N GLY A 146 4.64 12.24 -5.59
CA GLY A 146 4.91 10.83 -5.41
C GLY A 146 3.68 9.97 -5.07
N TYR A 147 2.46 10.54 -5.14
CA TYR A 147 1.24 9.76 -5.03
C TYR A 147 1.03 8.87 -6.27
N SER A 148 0.53 7.66 -6.07
CA SER A 148 0.16 6.78 -7.18
C SER A 148 -1.34 6.86 -7.44
N ILE A 149 -1.71 7.17 -8.67
CA ILE A 149 -3.11 7.28 -9.10
C ILE A 149 -3.50 5.98 -9.80
N ILE A 150 -4.56 5.32 -9.32
CA ILE A 150 -5.15 4.11 -9.93
C ILE A 150 -6.48 4.50 -10.56
N GLY A 151 -6.58 4.42 -11.87
CA GLY A 151 -7.75 4.89 -12.61
C GLY A 151 -7.80 6.41 -12.79
N PRO A 152 -9.00 6.99 -12.98
CA PRO A 152 -10.29 6.30 -13.08
C PRO A 152 -10.44 5.54 -14.39
N GLU A 153 -11.48 4.69 -14.46
CA GLU A 153 -11.86 3.96 -15.68
C GLU A 153 -12.88 4.71 -16.49
N ILE A 154 -13.01 4.28 -17.75
CA ILE A 154 -14.07 4.73 -18.66
C ILE A 154 -15.27 3.79 -18.49
N GLY A 155 -16.47 4.35 -18.37
CA GLY A 155 -17.69 3.56 -18.30
C GLY A 155 -18.91 4.36 -17.85
N ASP A 156 -20.02 3.64 -17.67
CA ASP A 156 -21.25 4.22 -17.16
C ASP A 156 -21.13 4.62 -15.71
N MET A 157 -21.65 5.79 -15.39
CA MET A 157 -21.68 6.34 -14.03
C MET A 157 -23.09 6.34 -13.47
N ALA A 158 -23.20 6.38 -12.16
CA ALA A 158 -24.49 6.40 -11.45
C ALA A 158 -25.37 7.62 -11.82
N CYS A 159 -24.77 8.70 -12.35
CA CYS A 159 -25.49 9.87 -12.86
C CYS A 159 -26.00 9.71 -14.28
N GLY A 160 -25.81 8.56 -14.94
CA GLY A 160 -26.23 8.32 -16.32
C GLY A 160 -25.28 8.86 -17.40
N GLU A 161 -24.13 9.44 -17.00
CA GLU A 161 -23.12 9.87 -17.95
C GLU A 161 -22.13 8.72 -18.22
N TYR A 162 -21.59 8.70 -19.45
CA TYR A 162 -20.54 7.77 -19.88
C TYR A 162 -19.23 8.52 -20.11
N GLY A 163 -18.12 8.00 -19.60
CA GLY A 163 -16.79 8.56 -19.80
C GLY A 163 -15.81 8.21 -18.72
N GLU A 164 -14.69 8.95 -18.66
CA GLU A 164 -13.65 8.79 -17.66
C GLU A 164 -14.08 9.40 -16.32
N GLY A 165 -13.99 8.64 -15.24
CA GLY A 165 -14.42 9.08 -13.88
C GLY A 165 -14.95 7.94 -13.02
N LYS A 166 -15.21 6.78 -13.63
CA LYS A 166 -15.64 5.57 -12.93
C LYS A 166 -14.51 5.04 -12.03
N MET A 167 -14.85 4.71 -10.80
CA MET A 167 -13.88 4.08 -9.88
C MET A 167 -13.41 2.73 -10.43
N THR A 168 -12.10 2.50 -10.41
CA THR A 168 -11.48 1.20 -10.72
C THR A 168 -12.07 0.09 -9.86
N GLU A 169 -12.26 -1.08 -10.43
CA GLU A 169 -12.87 -2.20 -9.74
C GLU A 169 -11.97 -2.70 -8.59
N PRO A 170 -12.55 -3.17 -7.47
CA PRO A 170 -11.79 -3.62 -6.29
C PRO A 170 -10.75 -4.71 -6.59
N SER A 171 -11.04 -5.62 -7.54
CA SER A 171 -10.11 -6.66 -8.00
C SER A 171 -8.83 -6.08 -8.60
N ASP A 172 -8.99 -5.04 -9.43
CA ASP A 172 -7.87 -4.44 -10.15
C ASP A 172 -7.04 -3.55 -9.22
N ILE A 173 -7.70 -2.87 -8.26
CA ILE A 173 -7.01 -2.16 -7.19
C ILE A 173 -6.14 -3.13 -6.37
N LEU A 174 -6.68 -4.30 -5.99
CA LEU A 174 -5.91 -5.34 -5.29
C LEU A 174 -4.69 -5.78 -6.09
N LEU A 175 -4.86 -6.00 -7.40
CA LEU A 175 -3.77 -6.40 -8.28
C LEU A 175 -2.67 -5.31 -8.36
N HIS A 176 -3.05 -4.04 -8.44
CA HIS A 176 -2.10 -2.92 -8.40
C HIS A 176 -1.30 -2.89 -7.10
N ILE A 177 -1.95 -3.10 -5.96
CA ILE A 177 -1.29 -3.16 -4.64
C ILE A 177 -0.31 -4.34 -4.58
N GLU A 178 -0.72 -5.52 -5.04
CA GLU A 178 0.11 -6.73 -5.07
C GLU A 178 1.36 -6.55 -5.94
N ASN A 179 1.19 -6.00 -7.12
CA ASN A 179 2.29 -5.72 -8.04
C ASN A 179 3.29 -4.73 -7.43
N TYR A 180 2.80 -3.67 -6.79
CA TYR A 180 3.66 -2.71 -6.09
C TYR A 180 4.46 -3.37 -4.97
N LEU A 181 3.80 -4.12 -4.08
CA LEU A 181 4.47 -4.77 -2.95
C LEU A 181 5.46 -5.86 -3.41
N SER A 182 5.14 -6.57 -4.49
CA SER A 182 6.02 -7.55 -5.11
C SER A 182 7.26 -6.90 -5.72
N SER A 183 7.11 -5.71 -6.33
CA SER A 183 8.24 -4.95 -6.88
C SER A 183 9.21 -4.47 -5.79
N LEU A 184 8.70 -4.10 -4.61
CA LEU A 184 9.53 -3.74 -3.47
C LEU A 184 10.37 -4.91 -2.95
N GLN A 185 9.81 -6.12 -2.99
CA GLN A 185 10.54 -7.33 -2.60
C GLN A 185 11.63 -7.70 -3.59
N LYS A 186 11.37 -7.55 -4.90
CA LYS A 186 12.37 -7.78 -5.95
C LYS A 186 13.52 -6.78 -5.89
N ASN A 187 13.28 -5.55 -5.43
CA ASN A 187 14.31 -4.52 -5.30
C ASN A 187 15.16 -4.61 -4.02
N LYS A 188 14.80 -5.47 -3.06
CA LYS A 188 15.70 -5.80 -1.97
C LYS A 188 16.78 -6.74 -2.51
N LYS A 189 17.91 -6.19 -2.92
CA LYS A 189 19.13 -6.95 -3.20
C LYS A 189 19.67 -7.50 -1.88
N TYR A 190 19.23 -8.68 -1.52
CA TYR A 190 19.84 -9.41 -0.41
C TYR A 190 21.23 -9.85 -0.85
N LYS A 191 22.21 -9.69 0.05
CA LYS A 191 23.56 -10.21 -0.15
C LYS A 191 23.68 -11.53 0.60
N ALA A 192 24.16 -12.55 -0.10
CA ALA A 192 24.45 -13.85 0.47
C ALA A 192 25.94 -14.13 0.34
N LEU A 193 26.59 -14.45 1.45
CA LEU A 193 27.94 -14.97 1.47
C LEU A 193 27.85 -16.45 1.80
N VAL A 194 28.37 -17.28 0.90
CA VAL A 194 28.36 -18.74 1.05
C VAL A 194 29.82 -19.21 1.07
N THR A 195 30.21 -19.92 2.12
CA THR A 195 31.50 -20.60 2.19
C THR A 195 31.34 -22.05 1.75
N ALA A 196 32.22 -22.53 0.90
CA ALA A 196 32.14 -23.89 0.36
C ALA A 196 33.53 -24.55 0.28
N GLY A 197 33.56 -25.84 0.49
CA GLY A 197 34.78 -26.62 0.44
C GLY A 197 35.33 -27.02 1.82
N PRO A 198 36.47 -27.68 1.86
CA PRO A 198 37.10 -28.12 3.10
C PRO A 198 37.83 -26.96 3.80
N THR A 199 37.72 -26.88 5.09
CA THR A 199 38.62 -26.07 5.90
C THR A 199 39.97 -26.79 6.07
N ARG A 200 41.06 -26.02 6.17
CA ARG A 200 42.40 -26.54 6.36
C ARG A 200 42.99 -25.95 7.65
N GLU A 201 43.50 -26.81 8.52
CA GLU A 201 44.22 -26.41 9.71
C GLU A 201 45.69 -26.83 9.54
N TYR A 202 46.60 -25.88 9.37
CA TYR A 202 48.02 -26.16 9.13
C TYR A 202 48.71 -26.62 10.40
N LEU A 203 49.34 -27.79 10.34
CA LEU A 203 50.22 -28.30 11.41
C LEU A 203 51.64 -27.76 11.27
N ASP A 204 52.11 -27.65 10.01
CA ASP A 204 53.38 -27.09 9.61
C ASP A 204 53.29 -26.60 8.15
N PRO A 205 54.34 -26.01 7.53
CA PRO A 205 54.28 -25.51 6.17
C PRO A 205 53.90 -26.55 5.10
N VAL A 206 54.00 -27.85 5.43
CA VAL A 206 53.76 -28.94 4.48
C VAL A 206 52.49 -29.74 4.78
N ARG A 207 52.16 -29.92 6.07
CA ARG A 207 51.04 -30.78 6.52
C ARG A 207 49.89 -29.97 7.07
N TYR A 208 48.69 -30.43 6.78
CA TYR A 208 47.47 -29.83 7.32
C TYR A 208 46.39 -30.90 7.58
N LEU A 209 45.51 -30.63 8.51
CA LEU A 209 44.30 -31.38 8.75
C LEU A 209 43.18 -30.79 7.86
N THR A 210 42.38 -31.65 7.23
CA THR A 210 41.24 -31.24 6.42
C THR A 210 40.16 -32.32 6.45
N ASN A 211 38.97 -31.97 5.99
CA ASN A 211 37.88 -32.92 5.77
C ASN A 211 37.71 -33.26 4.23
N LYS A 212 36.94 -34.29 3.93
CA LYS A 212 36.66 -34.72 2.54
C LYS A 212 35.54 -33.94 1.89
N SER A 213 35.29 -32.68 2.31
CA SER A 213 34.23 -31.88 1.68
C SER A 213 34.58 -31.59 0.21
N SER A 214 33.65 -31.88 -0.69
CA SER A 214 33.77 -31.55 -2.12
C SER A 214 33.33 -30.13 -2.47
N GLY A 215 32.80 -29.38 -1.49
CA GLY A 215 32.21 -28.05 -1.72
C GLY A 215 30.88 -28.05 -2.47
N LYS A 216 30.42 -29.20 -2.99
CA LYS A 216 29.25 -29.32 -3.87
C LYS A 216 27.97 -28.75 -3.20
N GLN A 217 27.76 -29.01 -1.93
CA GLN A 217 26.60 -28.50 -1.20
C GLN A 217 26.60 -26.96 -1.14
N GLY A 218 27.71 -26.34 -0.77
CA GLY A 218 27.83 -24.88 -0.72
C GLY A 218 27.67 -24.25 -2.10
N TYR A 219 28.21 -24.88 -3.16
CA TYR A 219 28.01 -24.43 -4.54
C TYR A 219 26.53 -24.43 -4.95
N GLU A 220 25.79 -25.51 -4.69
CA GLU A 220 24.35 -25.59 -5.03
C GLU A 220 23.52 -24.60 -4.19
N ILE A 221 23.90 -24.34 -2.93
CA ILE A 221 23.26 -23.32 -2.10
C ILE A 221 23.51 -21.92 -2.70
N ALA A 222 24.77 -21.60 -3.07
CA ALA A 222 25.09 -20.31 -3.68
C ALA A 222 24.36 -20.09 -5.01
N LYS A 223 24.25 -21.14 -5.82
CA LYS A 223 23.48 -21.14 -7.07
C LYS A 223 22.00 -20.86 -6.80
N SER A 224 21.41 -21.52 -5.80
CA SER A 224 20.02 -21.30 -5.41
C SER A 224 19.78 -19.86 -4.95
N PHE A 225 20.66 -19.27 -4.14
CA PHE A 225 20.56 -17.86 -3.76
C PHE A 225 20.61 -16.93 -4.96
N ARG A 226 21.57 -17.14 -5.87
CA ARG A 226 21.68 -16.33 -7.10
C ARG A 226 20.42 -16.42 -7.95
N ASP A 227 19.90 -17.64 -8.15
CA ASP A 227 18.70 -17.88 -8.98
C ASP A 227 17.44 -17.29 -8.34
N ASN A 228 17.44 -17.06 -7.02
CA ASN A 228 16.40 -16.32 -6.29
C ASN A 228 16.68 -14.80 -6.19
N GLY A 229 17.65 -14.25 -6.92
CA GLY A 229 17.89 -12.82 -7.04
C GLY A 229 18.75 -12.21 -5.94
N PHE A 230 19.46 -13.02 -5.14
CA PHE A 230 20.43 -12.53 -4.17
C PHE A 230 21.74 -12.17 -4.87
N GLU A 231 22.37 -11.06 -4.44
CA GLU A 231 23.77 -10.78 -4.76
C GLU A 231 24.63 -11.76 -3.97
N THR A 232 25.16 -12.81 -4.67
CA THR A 232 25.78 -13.94 -3.99
C THR A 232 27.28 -13.95 -4.23
N THR A 233 28.03 -14.02 -3.12
CA THR A 233 29.46 -14.25 -3.11
C THR A 233 29.73 -15.66 -2.59
N LEU A 234 30.46 -16.47 -3.36
CA LEU A 234 30.90 -17.82 -2.98
C LEU A 234 32.42 -17.76 -2.67
N ILE A 235 32.80 -18.28 -1.50
CA ILE A 235 34.19 -18.39 -1.02
C ILE A 235 34.52 -19.85 -0.84
#